data_b64b2521a785598e74afaad3f5a44dab
#
_entry.id   b64b2521a785598e74afaad3f5a44dab
#
_cell.length_a   1.000
_cell.length_b   1.000
_cell.length_c   1.000
_cell.angle_alpha   90.00
_cell.angle_beta   90.00
_cell.angle_gamma   90.00
#
_symmetry.space_group_name_H-M   'P 1'
#
loop_
_entity.id
_entity.type
_entity.pdbx_description
1 polymer ?
#
loop_
_entity_poly.entity_id
_entity_poly.type
_entity_poly.pdbx_seq_one_letter_code
_entity_poly.pdbx_strand_id
1 'polypeptide(L)'
;MRIISVGTLRAFWERPAYDDAEQALRAWVKVVRAAHWANAPAVKRMFNSADILRDGRVVFDLGGNKYPMVAWVNYHYGVVYVRFIGTHRAYDAIDPQTI
;
A
#
# COMPACT_ATOMS: atom_id res chain seq x y z
N MET A 1 10.98 5.71 -3.58
CA MET A 1 11.00 4.65 -2.55
C MET A 1 11.19 3.29 -3.21
N ARG A 2 11.95 2.42 -2.58
CA ARG A 2 12.01 1.01 -2.98
C ARG A 2 10.79 0.27 -2.47
N ILE A 3 10.20 -0.61 -3.28
CA ILE A 3 9.01 -1.38 -2.88
C ILE A 3 9.36 -2.85 -2.72
N ILE A 4 9.03 -3.41 -1.58
CA ILE A 4 9.17 -4.83 -1.29
C ILE A 4 7.79 -5.37 -0.89
N SER A 5 7.10 -6.12 -1.74
CA SER A 5 7.56 -6.33 -3.11
C SER A 5 6.42 -6.06 -4.08
N VAL A 6 6.79 -5.62 -5.27
CA VAL A 6 5.83 -5.52 -6.38
C VAL A 6 5.24 -6.89 -6.72
N GLY A 7 6.03 -7.97 -6.54
CA GLY A 7 5.56 -9.33 -6.76
C GLY A 7 4.34 -9.71 -5.91
N THR A 8 4.27 -9.21 -4.67
CA THR A 8 3.11 -9.41 -3.80
C THR A 8 1.85 -8.79 -4.41
N LEU A 9 1.98 -7.58 -4.97
CA LEU A 9 0.86 -6.89 -5.61
C LEU A 9 0.46 -7.58 -6.90
N ARG A 10 1.44 -8.00 -7.70
CA ARG A 10 1.18 -8.71 -8.95
C ARG A 10 0.46 -10.03 -8.69
N ALA A 11 0.88 -10.79 -7.69
CA ALA A 11 0.23 -12.04 -7.33
C ALA A 11 -1.25 -11.83 -6.99
N PHE A 12 -1.57 -10.68 -6.42
CA PHE A 12 -2.96 -10.33 -6.10
C PHE A 12 -3.78 -10.04 -7.36
N TRP A 13 -3.29 -9.13 -8.23
CA TRP A 13 -4.08 -8.74 -9.40
C TRP A 13 -4.12 -9.81 -10.51
N GLU A 14 -3.20 -10.76 -10.50
CA GLU A 14 -3.22 -11.87 -11.45
C GLU A 14 -4.29 -12.90 -11.12
N ARG A 15 -4.88 -12.84 -9.94
CA ARG A 15 -6.03 -13.67 -9.58
C ARG A 15 -7.27 -13.13 -10.31
N PRO A 16 -8.03 -13.98 -11.06
CA PRO A 16 -9.15 -13.49 -11.87
C PRO A 16 -10.18 -12.67 -11.11
N ALA A 17 -10.42 -12.98 -9.83
CA ALA A 17 -11.37 -12.24 -9.01
C ALA A 17 -10.91 -10.81 -8.70
N TYR A 18 -9.61 -10.49 -8.87
CA TYR A 18 -9.01 -9.23 -8.49
C TYR A 18 -8.28 -8.54 -9.63
N ASP A 19 -8.55 -8.93 -10.88
CA ASP A 19 -7.89 -8.34 -12.05
C ASP A 19 -8.24 -6.85 -12.22
N ASP A 20 -9.36 -6.41 -11.67
CA ASP A 20 -9.73 -4.99 -11.66
C ASP A 20 -8.83 -4.13 -10.77
N ALA A 21 -7.99 -4.73 -9.92
CA ALA A 21 -7.03 -4.02 -9.11
C ALA A 21 -5.76 -3.62 -9.87
N GLU A 22 -5.49 -4.23 -11.02
CA GLU A 22 -4.20 -4.11 -11.71
C GLU A 22 -3.83 -2.66 -12.02
N GLN A 23 -4.73 -1.89 -12.62
CA GLN A 23 -4.41 -0.52 -13.03
C GLN A 23 -4.10 0.38 -11.83
N ALA A 24 -4.89 0.28 -10.76
CA ALA A 24 -4.68 1.06 -9.56
C ALA A 24 -3.37 0.70 -8.86
N LEU A 25 -3.03 -0.58 -8.81
CA LEU A 25 -1.79 -1.03 -8.18
C LEU A 25 -0.55 -0.67 -9.01
N ARG A 26 -0.63 -0.76 -10.33
CA ARG A 26 0.46 -0.31 -11.21
C ARG A 26 0.70 1.19 -11.08
N ALA A 27 -0.37 1.98 -11.01
CA ALA A 27 -0.26 3.43 -10.80
C ALA A 27 0.37 3.75 -9.45
N TRP A 28 -0.03 3.05 -8.40
CA TRP A 28 0.55 3.21 -7.06
C TRP A 28 2.06 2.91 -7.08
N VAL A 29 2.45 1.80 -7.70
CA VAL A 29 3.87 1.42 -7.83
C VAL A 29 4.66 2.52 -8.52
N LYS A 30 4.16 3.04 -9.63
CA LYS A 30 4.84 4.10 -10.40
C LYS A 30 5.05 5.35 -9.57
N VAL A 31 4.01 5.80 -8.86
CA VAL A 31 4.05 7.00 -8.02
C VAL A 31 5.01 6.80 -6.85
N VAL A 32 4.92 5.67 -6.17
CA VAL A 32 5.73 5.39 -4.98
C VAL A 32 7.21 5.23 -5.32
N ARG A 33 7.52 4.57 -6.44
CA ARG A 33 8.92 4.44 -6.89
C ARG A 33 9.58 5.78 -7.14
N ALA A 34 8.83 6.78 -7.62
CA ALA A 34 9.35 8.12 -7.89
C ALA A 34 9.35 9.00 -6.64
N ALA A 35 8.72 8.59 -5.57
CA ALA A 35 8.59 9.39 -4.35
C ALA A 35 9.84 9.30 -3.48
N HIS A 36 10.04 10.35 -2.66
CA HIS A 36 11.09 10.43 -1.65
C HIS A 36 10.47 10.92 -0.34
N TRP A 37 9.78 10.02 0.35
CA TRP A 37 9.09 10.37 1.59
C TRP A 37 10.07 10.39 2.77
N ALA A 38 10.19 11.55 3.40
CA ALA A 38 11.00 11.71 4.61
C ALA A 38 10.22 11.37 5.88
N ASN A 39 8.88 11.43 5.82
CA ASN A 39 8.01 11.28 6.99
C ASN A 39 6.56 10.98 6.56
N ALA A 40 5.71 10.69 7.54
CA ALA A 40 4.31 10.39 7.29
C ALA A 40 3.53 11.56 6.65
N PRO A 41 3.74 12.83 7.04
CA PRO A 41 3.08 13.94 6.35
C PRO A 41 3.36 14.00 4.85
N ALA A 42 4.55 13.59 4.40
CA ALA A 42 4.88 13.54 2.98
C ALA A 42 4.00 12.50 2.25
N VAL A 43 3.74 11.36 2.87
CA VAL A 43 2.82 10.35 2.34
C VAL A 43 1.42 10.92 2.23
N LYS A 44 0.95 11.57 3.28
CA LYS A 44 -0.42 12.12 3.36
C LYS A 44 -0.67 13.20 2.31
N ARG A 45 0.33 14.03 2.03
CA ARG A 45 0.22 15.05 0.96
C ARG A 45 0.04 14.43 -0.42
N MET A 46 0.65 13.29 -0.65
CA MET A 46 0.57 12.61 -1.95
C MET A 46 -0.67 11.72 -2.06
N PHE A 47 -1.04 11.06 -0.96
CA PHE A 47 -2.20 10.18 -0.86
C PHE A 47 -3.08 10.65 0.31
N ASN A 48 -3.93 11.65 0.06
CA ASN A 48 -4.71 12.28 1.12
C ASN A 48 -5.75 11.36 1.77
N SER A 49 -6.14 10.28 1.11
CA SER A 49 -7.03 9.25 1.67
C SER A 49 -6.30 8.18 2.46
N ALA A 50 -4.96 8.20 2.51
CA ALA A 50 -4.22 7.21 3.28
C ALA A 50 -4.42 7.41 4.77
N ASP A 51 -4.50 6.29 5.51
CA ASP A 51 -4.53 6.31 6.97
C ASP A 51 -3.13 6.09 7.51
N ILE A 52 -2.64 7.07 8.25
CA ILE A 52 -1.33 7.01 8.88
C ILE A 52 -1.51 6.39 10.27
N LEU A 53 -0.90 5.23 10.45
CA LEU A 53 -0.90 4.52 11.73
C LEU A 53 0.45 4.72 12.43
N ARG A 54 0.66 4.04 13.56
CA ARG A 54 1.91 4.14 14.31
C ARG A 54 3.02 3.29 13.67
N ASP A 55 4.26 3.58 14.03
CA ASP A 55 5.45 2.79 13.70
C ASP A 55 5.61 2.54 12.19
N GLY A 56 5.33 3.58 11.39
CA GLY A 56 5.53 3.52 9.94
C GLY A 56 4.45 2.78 9.17
N ARG A 57 3.40 2.30 9.82
CA ARG A 57 2.27 1.64 9.14
C ARG A 57 1.40 2.68 8.44
N VAL A 58 1.04 2.38 7.20
CA VAL A 58 0.15 3.22 6.37
C VAL A 58 -0.85 2.30 5.67
N VAL A 59 -2.11 2.70 5.68
CA VAL A 59 -3.15 1.99 4.95
C VAL A 59 -3.55 2.82 3.74
N PHE A 60 -3.40 2.24 2.55
CA PHE A 60 -3.85 2.83 1.30
C PHE A 60 -5.12 2.13 0.84
N ASP A 61 -6.14 2.89 0.45
CA ASP A 61 -7.35 2.33 -0.18
C ASP A 61 -7.26 2.53 -1.69
N LEU A 62 -7.17 1.43 -2.42
CA LEU A 62 -6.92 1.45 -3.85
C LEU A 62 -8.14 0.92 -4.61
N GLY A 63 -8.17 1.20 -5.93
CA GLY A 63 -9.27 0.74 -6.77
C GLY A 63 -10.61 1.30 -6.37
N GLY A 64 -10.70 2.61 -6.09
CA GLY A 64 -11.95 3.24 -5.65
C GLY A 64 -12.40 2.78 -4.27
N ASN A 65 -11.46 2.64 -3.34
CA ASN A 65 -11.68 2.17 -1.97
C ASN A 65 -12.08 0.69 -1.89
N LYS A 66 -11.79 -0.08 -2.93
CA LYS A 66 -12.19 -1.49 -3.00
C LYS A 66 -11.16 -2.42 -2.34
N TYR A 67 -9.88 -2.06 -2.42
CA TYR A 67 -8.78 -2.92 -1.99
C TYR A 67 -7.85 -2.19 -1.02
N PRO A 68 -8.01 -2.40 0.29
CA PRO A 68 -7.07 -1.85 1.27
C PRO A 68 -5.71 -2.55 1.16
N MET A 69 -4.64 -1.75 1.26
CA MET A 69 -3.27 -2.22 1.30
C MET A 69 -2.61 -1.68 2.55
N VAL A 70 -1.96 -2.55 3.31
CA VAL A 70 -1.16 -2.14 4.47
C VAL A 70 0.31 -2.18 4.06
N ALA A 71 1.00 -1.05 4.28
CA ALA A 71 2.43 -0.94 4.06
C ALA A 71 3.13 -0.57 5.36
N TRP A 72 4.37 -1.01 5.49
CA TRP A 72 5.29 -0.51 6.50
C TRP A 72 6.36 0.33 5.79
N VAL A 73 6.45 1.60 6.15
CA VAL A 73 7.38 2.52 5.51
C VAL A 73 8.59 2.73 6.43
N ASN A 74 9.77 2.41 5.91
CA ASN A 74 11.02 2.78 6.55
C ASN A 74 11.51 4.06 5.89
N TYR A 75 11.23 5.19 6.52
CA TYR A 75 11.55 6.51 5.97
C TYR A 75 13.05 6.75 5.89
N HIS A 76 13.81 6.20 6.83
CA HIS A 76 15.25 6.38 6.86
C HIS A 76 15.94 5.71 5.66
N TYR A 77 15.55 4.49 5.33
CA TYR A 77 16.13 3.75 4.21
C TYR A 77 15.38 3.91 2.90
N GLY A 78 14.24 4.58 2.91
CA GLY A 78 13.45 4.79 1.70
C GLY A 78 12.82 3.52 1.15
N VAL A 79 12.33 2.65 2.02
CA VAL A 79 11.75 1.36 1.65
C VAL A 79 10.30 1.30 2.09
N VAL A 80 9.43 0.80 1.20
CA VAL A 80 8.03 0.52 1.48
C VAL A 80 7.83 -0.99 1.40
N TYR A 81 7.49 -1.60 2.54
CA TYR A 81 7.19 -3.03 2.60
C TYR A 81 5.69 -3.23 2.47
N VAL A 82 5.26 -3.97 1.46
CA VAL A 82 3.85 -4.35 1.32
C VAL A 82 3.57 -5.47 2.29
N ARG A 83 2.74 -5.21 3.29
CA ARG A 83 2.44 -6.18 4.35
C ARG A 83 1.13 -6.92 4.09
N PHE A 84 0.19 -6.29 3.38
CA PHE A 84 -1.12 -6.87 3.09
C PHE A 84 -1.74 -6.16 1.89
N ILE A 85 -2.41 -6.91 1.04
CA ILE A 85 -3.32 -6.42 0.00
C ILE A 85 -4.49 -7.40 -0.08
N GLY A 86 -5.71 -6.90 -0.09
CA GLY A 86 -6.87 -7.77 -0.12
C GLY A 86 -8.18 -7.02 -0.21
N THR A 87 -9.26 -7.73 0.04
CA THR A 87 -10.60 -7.18 0.14
C THR A 87 -10.82 -6.55 1.52
N HIS A 88 -11.86 -5.72 1.66
CA HIS A 88 -12.24 -5.18 2.98
C HIS A 88 -12.57 -6.29 3.97
N ARG A 89 -13.20 -7.36 3.51
CA ARG A 89 -13.51 -8.50 4.37
C ARG A 89 -12.25 -9.15 4.92
N ALA A 90 -11.24 -9.36 4.08
CA ALA A 90 -9.96 -9.90 4.51
C ALA A 90 -9.23 -8.91 5.43
N TYR A 91 -9.32 -7.62 5.13
CA TYR A 91 -8.73 -6.57 5.94
C TYR A 91 -9.32 -6.53 7.36
N ASP A 92 -10.62 -6.76 7.48
CA ASP A 92 -11.30 -6.77 8.78
C ASP A 92 -10.84 -7.92 9.68
N ALA A 93 -10.19 -8.93 9.11
CA ALA A 93 -9.68 -10.09 9.86
C ALA A 93 -8.24 -9.90 10.36
N ILE A 94 -7.57 -8.80 10.01
CA ILE A 94 -6.19 -8.51 10.41
C ILE A 94 -6.13 -7.25 11.26
N ASP A 95 -5.01 -7.11 11.99
CA ASP A 95 -4.67 -5.86 12.66
C ASP A 95 -3.61 -5.15 11.83
N PRO A 96 -3.95 -4.03 11.14
CA PRO A 96 -2.99 -3.35 10.28
C PRO A 96 -1.80 -2.75 11.04
N GLN A 97 -1.93 -2.55 12.36
CA GLN A 97 -0.85 -1.99 13.16
C GLN A 97 0.24 -3.02 13.47
N THR A 98 -0.09 -4.32 13.46
CA THR A 98 0.84 -5.37 13.89
C THR A 98 1.30 -6.30 12.77
N ILE A 99 0.63 -6.24 11.66
CA ILE A 99 0.93 -7.14 10.53
C ILE A 99 2.28 -6.82 9.87
#